data_2a607008c667edc9c2e99f41e2bc8930
#
_entry.id   2a607008c667edc9c2e99f41e2bc8930
#
_cell.length_a   1.000
_cell.length_b   1.000
_cell.length_c   1.000
_cell.angle_alpha   90.00
_cell.angle_beta   90.00
_cell.angle_gamma   90.00
#
_symmetry.space_group_name_H-M   'P 1'
#
loop_
_entity.id
_entity.type
_entity.pdbx_description
1 polymer ?
#
loop_
_entity_poly.entity_id
_entity_poly.type
_entity_poly.pdbx_seq_one_letter_code
_entity_poly.pdbx_strand_id
1 'polypeptide(L)'
;MATYTVAISGASGAPYAYRVLQSLIKGGHNVYLCISGDGLSILSDETDLKLKGSETDIQFAIEKHFAAREGQVTYFDEDYMYATIASGSVKVDAMVVVPCSMKTLASIANGFASNLIERAADVMIKEKRKLILVPRETPLSAIHLRNMLALAELGCFIIPAMPAFYHHPKHVSDMVDFIAGRVLDSMGVENDLAPRWGI
;
A
#
# COMPACT_ATOMS: atom_id res chain seq x y z
N MET A 1 14.88 -1.08 -12.58
CA MET A 1 13.44 -0.78 -12.70
C MET A 1 12.68 -2.01 -12.25
N ALA A 2 11.85 -1.90 -11.24
CA ALA A 2 11.06 -2.99 -10.66
C ALA A 2 9.56 -2.68 -10.79
N THR A 3 8.69 -3.67 -10.54
CA THR A 3 7.23 -3.52 -10.61
C THR A 3 6.63 -3.82 -9.24
N TYR A 4 5.85 -2.90 -8.70
CA TYR A 4 5.22 -3.01 -7.40
C TYR A 4 3.70 -2.92 -7.50
N THR A 5 3.00 -3.63 -6.63
CA THR A 5 1.57 -3.42 -6.41
C THR A 5 1.36 -2.58 -5.16
N VAL A 6 0.62 -1.50 -5.29
CA VAL A 6 0.17 -0.67 -4.17
C VAL A 6 -1.34 -0.79 -4.08
N ALA A 7 -1.84 -1.21 -2.93
CA ALA A 7 -3.26 -1.26 -2.65
C ALA A 7 -3.61 -0.29 -1.52
N ILE A 8 -4.74 0.40 -1.65
CA ILE A 8 -5.22 1.38 -0.67
C ILE A 8 -6.61 0.95 -0.22
N SER A 9 -6.77 0.66 1.05
CA SER A 9 -8.06 0.28 1.61
C SER A 9 -8.62 1.31 2.58
N GLY A 10 -9.84 1.11 3.06
CA GLY A 10 -10.60 2.06 3.83
C GLY A 10 -10.14 2.21 5.29
N ALA A 11 -8.93 2.67 5.52
CA ALA A 11 -8.44 3.08 6.83
C ALA A 11 -7.79 4.47 6.75
N SER A 12 -7.89 5.30 7.79
CA SER A 12 -7.15 6.56 7.86
C SER A 12 -5.65 6.31 7.80
N GLY A 13 -4.91 7.14 7.08
CA GLY A 13 -3.49 7.00 6.80
C GLY A 13 -3.14 7.11 5.31
N ALA A 14 -4.02 7.72 4.52
CA ALA A 14 -3.76 8.02 3.11
C ALA A 14 -2.45 8.76 2.85
N PRO A 15 -1.97 9.67 3.72
CA PRO A 15 -0.65 10.29 3.54
C PRO A 15 0.50 9.30 3.42
N TYR A 16 0.43 8.14 4.09
CA TYR A 16 1.45 7.09 3.94
C TYR A 16 1.44 6.49 2.53
N ALA A 17 0.24 6.17 2.01
CA ALA A 17 0.07 5.67 0.64
C ALA A 17 0.57 6.68 -0.39
N TYR A 18 0.16 7.93 -0.22
CA TYR A 18 0.60 9.04 -1.06
C TYR A 18 2.13 9.11 -1.15
N ARG A 19 2.80 9.06 0.00
CA ARG A 19 4.25 9.17 0.08
C ARG A 19 4.97 7.95 -0.51
N VAL A 20 4.45 6.75 -0.31
CA VAL A 20 4.97 5.52 -0.94
C VAL A 20 4.83 5.60 -2.47
N LEU A 21 3.65 5.96 -2.99
CA LEU A 21 3.41 6.14 -4.43
C LEU A 21 4.37 7.17 -5.03
N GLN A 22 4.48 8.34 -4.40
CA GLN A 22 5.39 9.39 -4.84
C GLN A 22 6.83 8.89 -4.94
N SER A 23 7.30 8.14 -3.95
CA SER A 23 8.66 7.62 -3.91
C SER A 23 8.91 6.56 -4.99
N LEU A 24 7.96 5.63 -5.20
CA LEU A 24 8.06 4.61 -6.24
C LEU A 24 8.09 5.23 -7.64
N ILE A 25 7.20 6.19 -7.90
CA ILE A 25 7.12 6.88 -9.19
C ILE A 25 8.39 7.69 -9.46
N LYS A 26 8.86 8.47 -8.49
CA LYS A 26 10.12 9.23 -8.60
C LYS A 26 11.34 8.32 -8.78
N GLY A 27 11.33 7.14 -8.14
CA GLY A 27 12.36 6.12 -8.31
C GLY A 27 12.33 5.40 -9.66
N GLY A 28 11.40 5.76 -10.55
CA GLY A 28 11.28 5.19 -11.90
C GLY A 28 10.74 3.77 -11.93
N HIS A 29 10.08 3.31 -10.87
CA HIS A 29 9.46 1.99 -10.79
C HIS A 29 8.07 1.98 -11.46
N ASN A 30 7.63 0.81 -11.94
CA ASN A 30 6.27 0.63 -12.40
C ASN A 30 5.35 0.29 -11.22
N VAL A 31 4.13 0.80 -11.23
CA VAL A 31 3.16 0.63 -10.17
C VAL A 31 1.83 0.12 -10.71
N TYR A 32 1.40 -1.03 -10.21
CA TYR A 32 0.01 -1.46 -10.29
C TYR A 32 -0.72 -0.92 -9.06
N LEU A 33 -1.70 -0.06 -9.26
CA LEU A 33 -2.43 0.61 -8.20
C LEU A 33 -3.87 0.12 -8.16
N CYS A 34 -4.31 -0.36 -6.99
CA CYS A 34 -5.70 -0.72 -6.74
C CYS A 34 -6.20 0.02 -5.50
N ILE A 35 -7.33 0.70 -5.60
CA ILE A 35 -7.89 1.51 -4.51
C ILE A 35 -9.34 1.07 -4.29
N SER A 36 -9.69 0.74 -3.03
CA SER A 36 -11.09 0.45 -2.71
C SER A 36 -11.94 1.72 -2.71
N GLY A 37 -13.26 1.58 -2.84
CA GLY A 37 -14.19 2.70 -2.78
C GLY A 37 -14.03 3.54 -1.51
N ASP A 38 -13.87 2.89 -0.35
CA ASP A 38 -13.56 3.56 0.91
C ASP A 38 -12.16 4.23 0.86
N GLY A 39 -11.19 3.59 0.21
CA GLY A 39 -9.84 4.13 0.02
C GLY A 39 -9.83 5.41 -0.82
N LEU A 40 -10.63 5.48 -1.89
CA LEU A 40 -10.80 6.71 -2.70
C LEU A 40 -11.35 7.87 -1.86
N SER A 41 -12.33 7.57 -1.00
CA SER A 41 -12.93 8.57 -0.11
C SER A 41 -11.88 9.11 0.88
N ILE A 42 -11.13 8.23 1.54
CA ILE A 42 -10.10 8.61 2.52
C ILE A 42 -8.94 9.37 1.85
N LEU A 43 -8.48 8.94 0.67
CA LEU A 43 -7.49 9.70 -0.11
C LEU A 43 -7.96 11.13 -0.37
N SER A 44 -9.21 11.27 -0.78
CA SER A 44 -9.81 12.58 -1.04
C SER A 44 -9.89 13.46 0.20
N ASP A 45 -10.16 12.88 1.36
CA ASP A 45 -10.33 13.63 2.61
C ASP A 45 -8.98 14.00 3.26
N GLU A 46 -8.00 13.12 3.19
CA GLU A 46 -6.73 13.26 3.92
C GLU A 46 -5.58 13.82 3.08
N THR A 47 -5.74 13.93 1.73
CA THR A 47 -4.70 14.43 0.82
C THR A 47 -5.25 15.41 -0.21
N ASP A 48 -4.35 16.02 -0.96
CA ASP A 48 -4.71 16.89 -2.10
C ASP A 48 -5.09 16.10 -3.36
N LEU A 49 -4.94 14.76 -3.34
CA LEU A 49 -5.25 13.90 -4.47
C LEU A 49 -6.75 13.61 -4.54
N LYS A 50 -7.42 14.24 -5.50
CA LYS A 50 -8.86 14.08 -5.72
C LYS A 50 -9.09 13.18 -6.93
N LEU A 51 -9.49 11.95 -6.68
CA LEU A 51 -9.74 10.94 -7.71
C LEU A 51 -11.24 10.75 -7.89
N LYS A 52 -11.74 11.03 -9.10
CA LYS A 52 -13.16 10.92 -9.46
C LYS A 52 -13.32 10.57 -10.94
N GLY A 53 -14.42 9.93 -11.27
CA GLY A 53 -14.76 9.58 -12.66
C GLY A 53 -14.49 8.11 -12.99
N SER A 54 -14.27 7.82 -14.26
CA SER A 54 -13.94 6.49 -14.76
C SER A 54 -12.54 6.06 -14.36
N GLU A 55 -12.21 4.77 -14.54
CA GLU A 55 -10.83 4.26 -14.32
C GLU A 55 -9.80 5.07 -15.12
N THR A 56 -10.13 5.45 -16.34
CA THR A 56 -9.26 6.27 -17.21
C THR A 56 -9.07 7.67 -16.63
N ASP A 57 -10.12 8.29 -16.09
CA ASP A 57 -10.01 9.60 -15.46
C ASP A 57 -9.14 9.56 -14.21
N ILE A 58 -9.32 8.51 -13.40
CA ILE A 58 -8.52 8.28 -12.19
C ILE A 58 -7.05 8.05 -12.56
N GLN A 59 -6.77 7.19 -13.52
CA GLN A 59 -5.41 6.95 -14.00
C GLN A 59 -4.74 8.23 -14.48
N PHE A 60 -5.41 8.99 -15.34
CA PHE A 60 -4.89 10.27 -15.84
C PHE A 60 -4.61 11.26 -14.71
N ALA A 61 -5.52 11.36 -13.73
CA ALA A 61 -5.34 12.24 -12.57
C ALA A 61 -4.11 11.85 -11.74
N ILE A 62 -3.86 10.55 -11.54
CA ILE A 62 -2.69 10.04 -10.84
C ILE A 62 -1.40 10.35 -11.60
N GLU A 63 -1.36 10.02 -12.89
CA GLU A 63 -0.18 10.26 -13.74
C GLU A 63 0.18 11.75 -13.77
N LYS A 64 -0.81 12.61 -13.94
CA LYS A 64 -0.63 14.06 -13.93
C LYS A 64 -0.14 14.57 -12.57
N HIS A 65 -0.76 14.11 -11.48
CA HIS A 65 -0.45 14.58 -10.12
C HIS A 65 0.98 14.24 -9.70
N PHE A 66 1.43 13.03 -9.99
CA PHE A 66 2.78 12.56 -9.63
C PHE A 66 3.82 12.80 -10.73
N ALA A 67 3.45 13.43 -11.84
CA ALA A 67 4.29 13.57 -13.03
C ALA A 67 4.90 12.23 -13.50
N ALA A 68 4.07 11.18 -13.46
CA ALA A 68 4.46 9.85 -13.90
C ALA A 68 4.64 9.79 -15.42
N ARG A 69 5.52 8.91 -15.88
CA ARG A 69 5.64 8.62 -17.31
C ARG A 69 4.41 7.86 -17.79
N GLU A 70 4.06 7.99 -19.05
CA GLU A 70 3.00 7.19 -19.66
C GLU A 70 3.22 5.69 -19.42
N GLY A 71 2.21 5.01 -18.89
CA GLY A 71 2.24 3.59 -18.57
C GLY A 71 3.09 3.20 -17.35
N GLN A 72 3.61 4.17 -16.59
CA GLN A 72 4.34 3.89 -15.36
C GLN A 72 3.41 3.47 -14.21
N VAL A 73 2.21 4.00 -14.18
CA VAL A 73 1.17 3.59 -13.24
C VAL A 73 0.03 2.95 -14.03
N THR A 74 -0.46 1.82 -13.58
CA THR A 74 -1.69 1.21 -14.10
C THR A 74 -2.68 1.11 -12.94
N TYR A 75 -3.77 1.83 -13.06
CA TYR A 75 -4.86 1.79 -12.08
C TYR A 75 -5.84 0.67 -12.41
N PHE A 76 -6.33 0.00 -11.39
CA PHE A 76 -7.39 -1.00 -11.46
C PHE A 76 -8.45 -0.70 -10.40
N ASP A 77 -9.70 -0.80 -10.79
CA ASP A 77 -10.82 -0.82 -9.86
C ASP A 77 -10.78 -2.09 -9.00
N GLU A 78 -11.25 -2.00 -7.73
CA GLU A 78 -11.23 -3.16 -6.82
C GLU A 78 -12.15 -4.30 -7.27
N ASP A 79 -13.16 -4.03 -8.09
CA ASP A 79 -14.08 -5.02 -8.62
C ASP A 79 -13.59 -5.67 -9.91
N TYR A 80 -12.52 -5.17 -10.53
CA TYR A 80 -11.98 -5.69 -11.78
C TYR A 80 -11.10 -6.94 -11.58
N MET A 81 -11.73 -8.09 -11.38
CA MET A 81 -11.06 -9.37 -11.10
C MET A 81 -10.26 -9.97 -12.26
N TYR A 82 -10.34 -9.40 -13.47
CA TYR A 82 -9.54 -9.79 -14.64
C TYR A 82 -8.22 -9.02 -14.77
N ALA A 83 -7.91 -8.16 -13.81
CA ALA A 83 -6.66 -7.40 -13.79
C ALA A 83 -5.43 -8.32 -13.73
N THR A 84 -4.31 -7.82 -14.26
CA THR A 84 -3.04 -8.57 -14.31
C THR A 84 -2.57 -9.04 -12.93
N ILE A 85 -2.79 -8.26 -11.89
CA ILE A 85 -2.39 -8.60 -10.50
C ILE A 85 -3.22 -9.73 -9.88
N ALA A 86 -4.35 -10.12 -10.48
CA ALA A 86 -5.15 -11.26 -10.04
C ALA A 86 -4.51 -12.62 -10.40
N SER A 87 -3.45 -12.64 -11.20
CA SER A 87 -2.79 -13.85 -11.67
C SER A 87 -1.36 -14.00 -11.14
N GLY A 88 -1.03 -15.19 -10.65
CA GLY A 88 0.33 -15.56 -10.21
C GLY A 88 1.37 -15.61 -11.35
N SER A 89 0.92 -15.66 -12.61
CA SER A 89 1.83 -15.65 -13.77
C SER A 89 2.50 -14.29 -13.99
N VAL A 90 1.90 -13.20 -13.49
CA VAL A 90 2.47 -11.85 -13.57
C VAL A 90 3.47 -11.67 -12.43
N LYS A 91 4.70 -11.31 -12.79
CA LYS A 91 5.76 -11.07 -11.80
C LYS A 91 5.61 -9.65 -11.21
N VAL A 92 5.56 -9.59 -9.89
CA VAL A 92 5.56 -8.37 -9.10
C VAL A 92 6.63 -8.54 -8.02
N ASP A 93 7.49 -7.53 -7.82
CA ASP A 93 8.61 -7.60 -6.88
C ASP A 93 8.16 -7.55 -5.42
N ALA A 94 7.15 -6.75 -5.12
CA ALA A 94 6.45 -6.72 -3.84
C ALA A 94 5.06 -6.10 -3.98
N MET A 95 4.18 -6.42 -3.03
CA MET A 95 2.89 -5.76 -2.86
C MET A 95 2.83 -5.12 -1.47
N VAL A 96 2.27 -3.93 -1.41
CA VAL A 96 1.93 -3.25 -0.15
C VAL A 96 0.45 -2.88 -0.12
N VAL A 97 -0.20 -3.13 1.02
CA VAL A 97 -1.53 -2.59 1.34
C VAL A 97 -1.35 -1.48 2.36
N VAL A 98 -1.50 -0.23 1.94
CA VAL A 98 -1.21 0.97 2.75
C VAL A 98 -2.22 2.10 2.48
N PRO A 99 -2.97 2.56 3.47
CA PRO A 99 -3.22 1.87 4.72
C PRO A 99 -4.01 0.58 4.53
N CYS A 100 -3.90 -0.34 5.47
CA CYS A 100 -4.65 -1.60 5.49
C CYS A 100 -5.74 -1.53 6.57
N SER A 101 -7.00 -1.61 6.17
CA SER A 101 -8.11 -1.70 7.13
C SER A 101 -8.14 -3.06 7.81
N MET A 102 -8.69 -3.13 9.03
CA MET A 102 -8.84 -4.40 9.73
C MET A 102 -9.78 -5.37 9.00
N LYS A 103 -10.76 -4.87 8.22
CA LYS A 103 -11.59 -5.67 7.33
C LYS A 103 -10.71 -6.36 6.27
N THR A 104 -9.94 -5.60 5.51
CA THR A 104 -9.05 -6.14 4.47
C THR A 104 -8.02 -7.10 5.05
N LEU A 105 -7.40 -6.75 6.19
CA LEU A 105 -6.45 -7.61 6.89
C LEU A 105 -7.09 -8.94 7.31
N ALA A 106 -8.30 -8.89 7.87
CA ALA A 106 -9.04 -10.08 8.28
C ALA A 106 -9.41 -10.96 7.08
N SER A 107 -9.85 -10.35 5.97
CA SER A 107 -10.16 -11.08 4.73
C SER A 107 -8.93 -11.83 4.21
N ILE A 108 -7.79 -11.15 4.09
CA ILE A 108 -6.54 -11.76 3.63
C ILE A 108 -6.10 -12.89 4.57
N ALA A 109 -6.17 -12.69 5.89
CA ALA A 109 -5.78 -13.69 6.89
C ALA A 109 -6.63 -14.97 6.84
N ASN A 110 -7.86 -14.88 6.36
CA ASN A 110 -8.79 -16.00 6.25
C ASN A 110 -8.93 -16.52 4.81
N GLY A 111 -8.10 -16.07 3.88
CA GLY A 111 -8.08 -16.55 2.50
C GLY A 111 -9.27 -16.10 1.66
N PHE A 112 -9.95 -15.04 2.04
CA PHE A 112 -10.97 -14.43 1.18
C PHE A 112 -10.32 -13.68 0.02
N ALA A 113 -10.99 -13.68 -1.12
CA ALA A 113 -10.57 -13.00 -2.34
C ALA A 113 -11.80 -12.37 -3.02
N SER A 114 -12.54 -11.59 -2.25
CA SER A 114 -13.83 -11.02 -2.65
C SER A 114 -13.67 -9.81 -3.59
N ASN A 115 -12.51 -9.17 -3.58
CA ASN A 115 -12.14 -8.08 -4.46
C ASN A 115 -10.69 -8.24 -4.95
N LEU A 116 -10.26 -7.35 -5.83
CA LEU A 116 -8.95 -7.41 -6.44
C LEU A 116 -7.79 -7.21 -5.43
N ILE A 117 -7.97 -6.39 -4.39
CA ILE A 117 -6.96 -6.19 -3.33
C ILE A 117 -6.71 -7.51 -2.59
N GLU A 118 -7.78 -8.16 -2.15
CA GLU A 118 -7.70 -9.43 -1.43
C GLU A 118 -7.14 -10.54 -2.34
N ARG A 119 -7.58 -10.59 -3.61
CA ARG A 119 -7.09 -11.54 -4.60
C ARG A 119 -5.60 -11.34 -4.91
N ALA A 120 -5.14 -10.12 -5.09
CA ALA A 120 -3.73 -9.84 -5.33
C ALA A 120 -2.87 -10.23 -4.11
N ALA A 121 -3.34 -9.97 -2.89
CA ALA A 121 -2.66 -10.39 -1.68
C ALA A 121 -2.59 -11.93 -1.56
N ASP A 122 -3.68 -12.66 -1.86
CA ASP A 122 -3.68 -14.12 -1.93
C ASP A 122 -2.65 -14.64 -2.95
N VAL A 123 -2.56 -14.00 -4.11
CA VAL A 123 -1.54 -14.32 -5.12
C VAL A 123 -0.13 -14.13 -4.55
N MET A 124 0.15 -13.04 -3.85
CA MET A 124 1.47 -12.82 -3.25
C MET A 124 1.82 -13.91 -2.24
N ILE A 125 0.87 -14.29 -1.38
CA ILE A 125 1.07 -15.34 -0.36
C ILE A 125 1.33 -16.70 -1.02
N LYS A 126 0.47 -17.15 -1.95
CA LYS A 126 0.61 -18.47 -2.58
C LYS A 126 1.85 -18.60 -3.47
N GLU A 127 2.30 -17.50 -4.07
CA GLU A 127 3.53 -17.44 -4.88
C GLU A 127 4.78 -17.16 -4.02
N LYS A 128 4.65 -17.07 -2.69
CA LYS A 128 5.72 -16.78 -1.72
C LYS A 128 6.48 -15.48 -2.06
N ARG A 129 5.75 -14.46 -2.49
CA ARG A 129 6.27 -13.13 -2.80
C ARG A 129 6.06 -12.20 -1.61
N LYS A 130 6.81 -11.10 -1.56
CA LYS A 130 6.73 -10.12 -0.48
C LYS A 130 5.36 -9.44 -0.45
N LEU A 131 4.65 -9.60 0.66
CA LEU A 131 3.42 -8.87 0.98
C LEU A 131 3.66 -8.05 2.25
N ILE A 132 3.43 -6.74 2.15
CA ILE A 132 3.55 -5.80 3.24
C ILE A 132 2.16 -5.26 3.57
N LEU A 133 1.76 -5.35 4.83
CA LEU A 133 0.49 -4.83 5.31
C LEU A 133 0.76 -3.73 6.33
N VAL A 134 0.15 -2.56 6.12
CA VAL A 134 0.31 -1.37 6.97
C VAL A 134 -1.01 -1.10 7.70
N PRO A 135 -1.34 -1.90 8.74
CA PRO A 135 -2.59 -1.74 9.46
C PRO A 135 -2.61 -0.42 10.23
N ARG A 136 -3.79 0.23 10.25
CA ARG A 136 -4.05 1.39 11.09
C ARG A 136 -5.36 1.18 11.85
N GLU A 137 -5.21 0.96 13.16
CA GLU A 137 -6.33 0.75 14.08
C GLU A 137 -5.89 1.02 15.52
N THR A 138 -6.80 1.57 16.33
CA THR A 138 -6.60 1.79 17.77
C THR A 138 -7.96 1.81 18.47
N PRO A 139 -8.17 1.02 19.57
CA PRO A 139 -7.31 -0.05 20.09
C PRO A 139 -7.37 -1.33 19.25
N LEU A 140 -6.37 -2.19 19.39
CA LEU A 140 -6.38 -3.50 18.74
C LEU A 140 -7.15 -4.53 19.57
N SER A 141 -8.08 -5.24 18.95
CA SER A 141 -8.77 -6.37 19.55
C SER A 141 -7.94 -7.66 19.47
N ALA A 142 -8.29 -8.66 20.26
CA ALA A 142 -7.68 -9.98 20.18
C ALA A 142 -7.87 -10.64 18.79
N ILE A 143 -8.95 -10.33 18.08
CA ILE A 143 -9.19 -10.80 16.71
C ILE A 143 -8.18 -10.16 15.75
N HIS A 144 -7.96 -8.86 15.85
CA HIS A 144 -6.96 -8.14 15.03
C HIS A 144 -5.56 -8.75 15.22
N LEU A 145 -5.17 -8.97 16.47
CA LEU A 145 -3.85 -9.53 16.81
C LEU A 145 -3.67 -10.96 16.29
N ARG A 146 -4.71 -11.82 16.37
CA ARG A 146 -4.67 -13.17 15.80
C ARG A 146 -4.51 -13.16 14.28
N ASN A 147 -5.26 -12.31 13.59
CA ASN A 147 -5.16 -12.18 12.13
C ASN A 147 -3.78 -11.67 11.71
N MET A 148 -3.22 -10.68 12.43
CA MET A 148 -1.85 -10.22 12.17
C MET A 148 -0.81 -11.31 12.43
N LEU A 149 -0.97 -12.10 13.49
CA LEU A 149 -0.08 -13.24 13.80
C LEU A 149 -0.13 -14.28 12.67
N ALA A 150 -1.32 -14.69 12.25
CA ALA A 150 -1.50 -15.66 11.17
C ALA A 150 -0.79 -15.22 9.88
N LEU A 151 -0.91 -13.93 9.52
CA LEU A 151 -0.24 -13.38 8.34
C LEU A 151 1.28 -13.29 8.51
N ALA A 152 1.75 -12.95 9.71
CA ALA A 152 3.19 -12.93 10.00
C ALA A 152 3.81 -14.33 9.92
N GLU A 153 3.11 -15.38 10.37
CA GLU A 153 3.51 -16.77 10.25
C GLU A 153 3.60 -17.24 8.78
N LEU A 154 2.79 -16.66 7.88
CA LEU A 154 2.87 -16.87 6.43
C LEU A 154 4.01 -16.07 5.76
N GLY A 155 4.76 -15.28 6.54
CA GLY A 155 5.88 -14.49 6.05
C GLY A 155 5.51 -13.09 5.55
N CYS A 156 4.28 -12.62 5.81
CA CYS A 156 3.91 -11.25 5.51
C CYS A 156 4.58 -10.27 6.47
N PHE A 157 4.98 -9.11 5.96
CA PHE A 157 5.47 -8.02 6.78
C PHE A 157 4.30 -7.22 7.35
N ILE A 158 4.15 -7.22 8.67
CA ILE A 158 3.15 -6.40 9.36
C ILE A 158 3.85 -5.15 9.87
N ILE A 159 3.53 -3.99 9.29
CA ILE A 159 4.10 -2.68 9.65
C ILE A 159 2.96 -1.79 10.12
N PRO A 160 2.55 -1.85 11.39
CA PRO A 160 1.53 -0.94 11.90
C PRO A 160 1.98 0.51 11.71
N ALA A 161 1.04 1.39 11.38
CA ALA A 161 1.32 2.82 11.18
C ALA A 161 1.62 3.52 12.53
N MET A 162 2.74 3.13 13.16
CA MET A 162 3.22 3.60 14.46
C MET A 162 4.55 4.33 14.29
N PRO A 163 4.55 5.65 14.02
CA PRO A 163 5.78 6.42 13.85
C PRO A 163 6.56 6.51 15.18
N ALA A 164 7.88 6.58 15.07
CA ALA A 164 8.77 6.75 16.21
C ALA A 164 9.13 8.24 16.44
N PHE A 165 9.63 8.56 17.62
CA PHE A 165 9.99 9.93 18.01
C PHE A 165 11.50 10.15 18.16
N TYR A 166 12.32 9.11 18.11
CA TYR A 166 13.77 9.18 18.36
C TYR A 166 14.53 10.04 17.34
N HIS A 167 13.95 10.27 16.14
CA HIS A 167 14.51 11.14 15.11
C HIS A 167 14.07 12.61 15.26
N HIS A 168 13.43 12.96 16.39
CA HIS A 168 12.98 14.30 16.72
C HIS A 168 12.10 14.96 15.64
N PRO A 169 10.98 14.35 15.23
CA PRO A 169 10.11 14.89 14.20
C PRO A 169 9.58 16.28 14.58
N LYS A 170 9.60 17.22 13.64
CA LYS A 170 9.12 18.59 13.84
C LYS A 170 7.77 18.82 13.17
N HIS A 171 7.48 18.07 12.13
CA HIS A 171 6.28 18.15 11.34
C HIS A 171 5.58 16.80 11.22
N VAL A 172 4.29 16.81 10.92
CA VAL A 172 3.53 15.57 10.65
C VAL A 172 4.12 14.82 9.46
N SER A 173 4.66 15.55 8.47
CA SER A 173 5.36 14.96 7.32
C SER A 173 6.53 14.06 7.73
N ASP A 174 7.26 14.41 8.78
CA ASP A 174 8.42 13.62 9.24
C ASP A 174 7.96 12.25 9.78
N MET A 175 6.78 12.21 10.42
CA MET A 175 6.15 10.97 10.88
C MET A 175 5.63 10.13 9.71
N VAL A 176 5.09 10.79 8.67
CA VAL A 176 4.67 10.13 7.43
C VAL A 176 5.89 9.52 6.73
N ASP A 177 6.96 10.29 6.60
CA ASP A 177 8.20 9.86 5.97
C ASP A 177 8.85 8.69 6.71
N PHE A 178 8.78 8.67 8.03
CA PHE A 178 9.26 7.54 8.82
C PHE A 178 8.56 6.22 8.46
N ILE A 179 7.22 6.21 8.43
CA ILE A 179 6.46 4.99 8.08
C ILE A 179 6.65 4.64 6.61
N ALA A 180 6.56 5.61 5.70
CA ALA A 180 6.77 5.37 4.27
C ALA A 180 8.16 4.80 3.98
N GLY A 181 9.20 5.33 4.65
CA GLY A 181 10.57 4.82 4.54
C GLY A 181 10.68 3.36 5.01
N ARG A 182 10.05 2.99 6.14
CA ARG A 182 10.03 1.61 6.64
C ARG A 182 9.30 0.65 5.67
N VAL A 183 8.23 1.13 5.05
CA VAL A 183 7.51 0.38 4.00
C VAL A 183 8.42 0.16 2.79
N LEU A 184 9.05 1.21 2.27
CA LEU A 184 9.98 1.12 1.14
C LEU A 184 11.17 0.20 1.42
N ASP A 185 11.76 0.28 2.62
CA ASP A 185 12.82 -0.65 3.06
C ASP A 185 12.37 -2.11 2.96
N SER A 186 11.15 -2.41 3.45
CA SER A 186 10.60 -3.76 3.40
C SER A 186 10.28 -4.21 1.98
N MET A 187 9.93 -3.28 1.08
CA MET A 187 9.78 -3.54 -0.34
C MET A 187 11.12 -3.78 -1.04
N GLY A 188 12.23 -3.37 -0.44
CA GLY A 188 13.57 -3.43 -1.03
C GLY A 188 13.87 -2.22 -1.91
N VAL A 189 13.22 -1.08 -1.65
CA VAL A 189 13.41 0.19 -2.37
C VAL A 189 14.33 1.09 -1.56
N GLU A 190 15.43 1.51 -2.14
CA GLU A 190 16.33 2.48 -1.53
C GLU A 190 15.60 3.83 -1.34
N ASN A 191 15.75 4.41 -0.17
CA ASN A 191 15.15 5.69 0.17
C ASN A 191 15.92 6.41 1.29
N ASP A 192 15.72 7.70 1.37
CA ASP A 192 16.31 8.62 2.36
C ASP A 192 15.23 9.43 3.12
N LEU A 193 14.00 8.90 3.18
CA LEU A 193 12.84 9.61 3.74
C LEU A 193 12.97 9.94 5.23
N ALA A 194 13.66 9.10 5.97
CA ALA A 194 13.86 9.31 7.40
C ALA A 194 15.30 9.02 7.80
N PRO A 195 15.84 9.73 8.81
CA PRO A 195 17.16 9.44 9.35
C PRO A 195 17.28 7.99 9.80
N ARG A 196 18.40 7.35 9.51
CA ARG A 196 18.71 6.00 9.95
C ARG A 196 19.21 6.02 11.40
N TRP A 197 18.81 5.04 12.20
CA TRP A 197 19.29 4.92 13.57
C TRP A 197 20.81 4.65 13.58
N GLY A 198 21.57 5.49 14.29
CA GLY A 198 23.01 5.32 14.49
C GLY A 198 23.91 5.74 13.33
N ILE A 199 23.36 6.42 12.31
CA ILE A 199 24.14 6.94 11.18
C ILE A 199 23.96 8.45 11.10
#